data_d7c8735758ef39ecdb932ea7ce52356e
#
_entry.id   d7c8735758ef39ecdb932ea7ce52356e
#
_cell.length_a   1.000
_cell.length_b   1.000
_cell.length_c   1.000
_cell.angle_alpha   90.00
_cell.angle_beta   90.00
_cell.angle_gamma   90.00
#
_symmetry.space_group_name_H-M   'P 1'
#
loop_
_entity.id
_entity.type
_entity.pdbx_description
1 polymer ?
#
loop_
_entity_poly.entity_id
_entity_poly.type
_entity_poly.pdbx_seq_one_letter_code
_entity_poly.pdbx_strand_id
1 'polypeptide(L)'
;QKAEAAIQEMQEVFNQLEDIQETVEQIQEQAEKNNLVSDKLTEKFDKFQELLDSIMTTELMAAMEKMQEAMQNMDMQEMLDALEDFDYDLEAFEEQLDRFIDMFEQAIAEQKMDEVIKRLEQLTEEQQSITENIKNEDNPDLQALASRERRQEEQFKGLENAMEAAAKAMEELSNDAAQQMASLKDSDLTQETKSDIKSARKNMQNKNKSESEKLAEAAKENLDEMLGKAKEIQEQFQKDTVDEMMDAFLAVVRNILYIS
;
A
#
# COMPACT_ATOMS: atom_id res chain seq x y z
N GLN A 1 14.06 17.30 34.90
CA GLN A 1 14.74 17.19 33.56
C GLN A 1 14.68 15.79 32.95
N LYS A 2 15.08 14.68 33.65
CA LYS A 2 14.98 13.33 33.09
C LYS A 2 13.53 12.83 33.04
N ALA A 3 12.73 13.11 34.05
CA ALA A 3 11.33 12.77 34.10
C ALA A 3 10.51 13.57 33.07
N GLU A 4 10.82 14.84 32.89
CA GLU A 4 10.19 15.70 31.89
C GLU A 4 10.48 15.22 30.45
N ALA A 5 11.71 14.73 30.19
CA ALA A 5 12.08 14.17 28.87
C ALA A 5 11.34 12.85 28.60
N ALA A 6 11.29 11.94 29.57
CA ALA A 6 10.57 10.67 29.44
C ALA A 6 9.05 10.87 29.20
N ILE A 7 8.46 11.87 29.85
CA ILE A 7 7.05 12.23 29.67
C ILE A 7 6.80 12.82 28.27
N GLN A 8 7.74 13.64 27.77
CA GLN A 8 7.63 14.17 26.42
C GLN A 8 7.77 13.07 25.35
N GLU A 9 8.73 12.16 25.50
CA GLU A 9 8.88 11.00 24.62
C GLU A 9 7.62 10.12 24.62
N MET A 10 7.07 9.81 25.79
CA MET A 10 5.82 9.06 25.88
C MET A 10 4.64 9.77 25.22
N GLN A 11 4.55 11.08 25.35
CA GLN A 11 3.47 11.87 24.75
C GLN A 11 3.59 11.93 23.21
N GLU A 12 4.82 11.96 22.70
CA GLU A 12 5.08 11.84 21.24
C GLU A 12 4.69 10.45 20.71
N VAL A 13 5.05 9.38 21.41
CA VAL A 13 4.67 8.01 21.05
C VAL A 13 3.13 7.83 21.04
N PHE A 14 2.45 8.43 22.00
CA PHE A 14 0.98 8.35 22.06
C PHE A 14 0.29 9.10 20.95
N ASN A 15 0.76 10.29 20.61
CA ASN A 15 0.24 11.04 19.48
C ASN A 15 0.47 10.27 18.17
N GLN A 16 1.61 9.59 18.04
CA GLN A 16 1.89 8.73 16.89
C GLN A 16 0.94 7.52 16.81
N LEU A 17 0.62 6.88 17.94
CA LEU A 17 -0.35 5.77 17.98
C LEU A 17 -1.77 6.21 17.61
N GLU A 18 -2.20 7.39 18.07
CA GLU A 18 -3.50 7.98 17.73
C GLU A 18 -3.56 8.33 16.23
N ASP A 19 -2.50 8.93 15.68
CA ASP A 19 -2.36 9.22 14.25
C ASP A 19 -2.36 7.93 13.40
N ILE A 20 -1.70 6.88 13.87
CA ILE A 20 -1.66 5.56 13.23
C ILE A 20 -3.07 4.95 13.23
N GLN A 21 -3.77 4.96 14.35
CA GLN A 21 -5.13 4.43 14.45
C GLN A 21 -6.08 5.14 13.48
N GLU A 22 -6.03 6.47 13.44
CA GLU A 22 -6.84 7.28 12.51
C GLU A 22 -6.50 6.96 11.04
N THR A 23 -5.21 6.77 10.75
CA THR A 23 -4.74 6.42 9.40
C THR A 23 -5.19 5.02 8.98
N VAL A 24 -5.18 4.04 9.89
CA VAL A 24 -5.69 2.67 9.65
C VAL A 24 -7.17 2.70 9.32
N GLU A 25 -7.98 3.40 10.13
CA GLU A 25 -9.40 3.54 9.90
C GLU A 25 -9.69 4.21 8.53
N GLN A 26 -8.94 5.25 8.16
CA GLN A 26 -9.07 5.92 6.86
C GLN A 26 -8.72 5.00 5.70
N ILE A 27 -7.67 4.19 5.82
CA ILE A 27 -7.26 3.23 4.78
C ILE A 27 -8.30 2.13 4.63
N GLN A 28 -8.80 1.58 5.74
CA GLN A 28 -9.84 0.57 5.74
C GLN A 28 -11.12 1.10 5.07
N GLU A 29 -11.54 2.31 5.42
CA GLU A 29 -12.69 2.97 4.80
C GLU A 29 -12.50 3.23 3.30
N GLN A 30 -11.30 3.64 2.88
CA GLN A 30 -10.97 3.85 1.46
C GLN A 30 -10.90 2.53 0.70
N ALA A 31 -10.34 1.47 1.29
CA ALA A 31 -10.27 0.15 0.69
C ALA A 31 -11.67 -0.43 0.47
N GLU A 32 -12.56 -0.31 1.45
CA GLU A 32 -13.97 -0.71 1.33
C GLU A 32 -14.71 0.08 0.25
N LYS A 33 -14.60 1.42 0.26
CA LYS A 33 -15.26 2.30 -0.73
C LYS A 33 -14.82 2.03 -2.17
N ASN A 34 -13.57 1.63 -2.35
CA ASN A 34 -13.01 1.35 -3.68
C ASN A 34 -13.12 -0.12 -4.07
N ASN A 35 -13.74 -0.96 -3.24
CA ASN A 35 -13.85 -2.41 -3.45
C ASN A 35 -12.47 -3.08 -3.66
N LEU A 36 -11.45 -2.59 -2.94
CA LEU A 36 -10.05 -3.02 -3.00
C LEU A 36 -9.69 -4.00 -1.87
N VAL A 37 -10.67 -4.41 -1.07
CA VAL A 37 -10.46 -5.30 0.07
C VAL A 37 -10.24 -6.71 -0.44
N SER A 38 -9.01 -7.24 -0.31
CA SER A 38 -8.75 -8.67 -0.42
C SER A 38 -8.94 -9.33 0.95
N ASP A 39 -9.30 -10.63 0.97
CA ASP A 39 -9.43 -11.39 2.22
C ASP A 39 -8.13 -11.33 3.05
N LYS A 40 -6.96 -11.31 2.37
CA LYS A 40 -5.64 -11.17 3.01
C LYS A 40 -5.44 -9.81 3.68
N LEU A 41 -5.91 -8.73 3.06
CA LEU A 41 -5.79 -7.39 3.60
C LEU A 41 -6.67 -7.23 4.84
N THR A 42 -7.90 -7.77 4.81
CA THR A 42 -8.79 -7.81 5.97
C THR A 42 -8.14 -8.56 7.13
N GLU A 43 -7.58 -9.75 6.89
CA GLU A 43 -6.88 -10.53 7.93
C GLU A 43 -5.69 -9.76 8.54
N LYS A 44 -4.97 -8.97 7.75
CA LYS A 44 -3.88 -8.13 8.25
C LYS A 44 -4.38 -6.97 9.09
N PHE A 45 -5.47 -6.30 8.69
CA PHE A 45 -6.09 -5.26 9.50
C PHE A 45 -6.64 -5.79 10.83
N ASP A 46 -7.23 -6.98 10.84
CA ASP A 46 -7.71 -7.62 12.06
C ASP A 46 -6.53 -7.91 13.03
N LYS A 47 -5.44 -8.49 12.52
CA LYS A 47 -4.22 -8.73 13.31
C LYS A 47 -3.59 -7.44 13.83
N PHE A 48 -3.64 -6.40 13.01
CA PHE A 48 -3.15 -5.08 13.36
C PHE A 48 -3.96 -4.46 14.50
N GLN A 49 -5.28 -4.57 14.44
CA GLN A 49 -6.17 -4.11 15.49
C GLN A 49 -5.98 -4.89 16.80
N GLU A 50 -5.80 -6.22 16.73
CA GLU A 50 -5.45 -7.04 17.89
C GLU A 50 -4.12 -6.61 18.53
N LEU A 51 -3.13 -6.21 17.71
CA LEU A 51 -1.84 -5.74 18.20
C LEU A 51 -1.97 -4.37 18.86
N LEU A 52 -2.71 -3.42 18.26
CA LEU A 52 -3.05 -2.13 18.86
C LEU A 52 -3.73 -2.29 20.22
N ASP A 53 -4.75 -3.15 20.29
CA ASP A 53 -5.47 -3.43 21.54
C ASP A 53 -4.55 -4.07 22.60
N SER A 54 -3.55 -4.85 22.17
CA SER A 54 -2.56 -5.45 23.09
C SER A 54 -1.55 -4.43 23.61
N ILE A 55 -1.25 -3.38 22.85
CA ILE A 55 -0.37 -2.27 23.25
C ILE A 55 -1.12 -1.27 24.12
N MET A 56 -2.38 -0.96 23.76
CA MET A 56 -3.26 -0.03 24.48
C MET A 56 -3.93 -0.71 25.69
N THR A 57 -3.13 -1.25 26.59
CA THR A 57 -3.68 -1.89 27.80
C THR A 57 -4.34 -0.87 28.74
N THR A 58 -5.33 -1.36 29.50
CA THR A 58 -6.01 -0.52 30.51
C THR A 58 -5.02 0.04 31.54
N GLU A 59 -3.96 -0.72 31.83
CA GLU A 59 -2.88 -0.31 32.75
C GLU A 59 -2.05 0.84 32.17
N LEU A 60 -1.72 0.80 30.89
CA LEU A 60 -0.99 1.85 30.19
C LEU A 60 -1.82 3.14 30.15
N MET A 61 -3.10 3.06 29.81
CA MET A 61 -4.02 4.21 29.79
C MET A 61 -4.19 4.82 31.20
N ALA A 62 -4.32 4.00 32.23
CA ALA A 62 -4.45 4.48 33.61
C ALA A 62 -3.15 5.12 34.12
N ALA A 63 -1.99 4.60 33.75
CA ALA A 63 -0.69 5.20 34.13
C ALA A 63 -0.50 6.56 33.46
N MET A 64 -0.94 6.72 32.22
CA MET A 64 -0.87 8.00 31.50
C MET A 64 -1.83 9.05 32.07
N GLU A 65 -3.07 8.65 32.39
CA GLU A 65 -4.04 9.55 33.03
C GLU A 65 -3.49 10.08 34.37
N LYS A 66 -2.90 9.20 35.19
CA LYS A 66 -2.23 9.59 36.43
C LYS A 66 -1.04 10.54 36.19
N MET A 67 -0.25 10.28 35.16
CA MET A 67 0.90 11.10 34.80
C MET A 67 0.47 12.49 34.31
N GLN A 68 -0.59 12.54 33.49
CA GLN A 68 -1.18 13.78 33.00
C GLN A 68 -1.79 14.64 34.15
N GLU A 69 -2.45 14.00 35.12
CA GLU A 69 -2.95 14.67 36.31
C GLU A 69 -1.81 15.20 37.20
N ALA A 70 -0.75 14.41 37.42
CA ALA A 70 0.44 14.83 38.18
C ALA A 70 1.17 16.00 37.51
N MET A 71 1.23 16.02 36.18
CA MET A 71 1.78 17.16 35.41
C MET A 71 0.92 18.42 35.56
N GLN A 72 -0.40 18.31 35.48
CA GLN A 72 -1.30 19.47 35.68
C GLN A 72 -1.20 20.05 37.09
N ASN A 73 -0.98 19.21 38.09
CA ASN A 73 -0.85 19.60 39.47
C ASN A 73 0.57 20.05 39.87
N MET A 74 1.55 19.92 38.98
CA MET A 74 2.98 20.18 39.23
C MET A 74 3.53 19.45 40.47
N ASP A 75 2.97 18.27 40.78
CA ASP A 75 3.41 17.48 41.93
C ASP A 75 4.50 16.48 41.52
N MET A 76 5.75 16.84 41.85
CA MET A 76 6.93 16.06 41.51
C MET A 76 6.93 14.70 42.19
N GLN A 77 6.27 14.54 43.34
CA GLN A 77 6.23 13.27 44.05
C GLN A 77 5.21 12.31 43.44
N GLU A 78 4.02 12.80 43.09
CA GLU A 78 3.02 12.03 42.34
C GLU A 78 3.54 11.59 40.95
N MET A 79 4.37 12.43 40.29
CA MET A 79 5.05 12.06 39.05
C MET A 79 6.07 10.93 39.27
N LEU A 80 6.84 10.97 40.33
CA LEU A 80 7.81 9.91 40.66
C LEU A 80 7.11 8.61 41.03
N ASP A 81 6.05 8.68 41.83
CA ASP A 81 5.24 7.52 42.20
C ASP A 81 4.52 6.90 40.98
N ALA A 82 4.02 7.73 40.07
CA ALA A 82 3.44 7.26 38.81
C ALA A 82 4.48 6.60 37.87
N LEU A 83 5.73 7.07 37.90
CA LEU A 83 6.85 6.47 37.17
C LEU A 83 7.36 5.18 37.85
N GLU A 84 7.30 5.07 39.17
CA GLU A 84 7.68 3.86 39.91
C GLU A 84 6.64 2.74 39.79
N ASP A 85 5.36 3.09 39.71
CA ASP A 85 4.25 2.16 39.40
C ASP A 85 4.27 1.70 37.92
N PHE A 86 5.01 2.40 37.06
CA PHE A 86 5.15 2.11 35.62
C PHE A 86 6.35 1.19 35.40
N ASP A 87 6.24 -0.05 35.87
CA ASP A 87 7.20 -1.15 35.58
C ASP A 87 6.98 -1.70 34.17
N TYR A 88 6.92 -0.79 33.21
CA TYR A 88 6.80 -1.14 31.79
C TYR A 88 8.20 -1.18 31.18
N ASP A 89 8.51 -2.27 30.53
CA ASP A 89 9.76 -2.39 29.78
C ASP A 89 9.65 -1.54 28.51
N LEU A 90 10.11 -0.29 28.61
CA LEU A 90 10.11 0.68 27.50
C LEU A 90 10.82 0.11 26.25
N GLU A 91 11.88 -0.67 26.45
CA GLU A 91 12.64 -1.29 25.36
C GLU A 91 11.78 -2.34 24.63
N ALA A 92 11.02 -3.16 25.38
CA ALA A 92 10.09 -4.12 24.78
C ALA A 92 8.90 -3.43 24.09
N PHE A 93 8.47 -2.28 24.57
CA PHE A 93 7.42 -1.47 23.98
C PHE A 93 7.89 -0.82 22.65
N GLU A 94 9.09 -0.23 22.63
CA GLU A 94 9.69 0.33 21.39
C GLU A 94 9.85 -0.76 20.33
N GLU A 95 10.33 -1.95 20.70
CA GLU A 95 10.43 -3.08 19.76
C GLU A 95 9.07 -3.52 19.20
N GLN A 96 8.01 -3.47 20.01
CA GLN A 96 6.66 -3.80 19.54
C GLN A 96 6.11 -2.72 18.60
N LEU A 97 6.37 -1.45 18.91
CA LEU A 97 5.97 -0.32 18.08
C LEU A 97 6.67 -0.33 16.71
N ASP A 98 7.99 -0.60 16.69
CA ASP A 98 8.74 -0.72 15.44
C ASP A 98 8.18 -1.83 14.57
N ARG A 99 7.95 -3.02 15.12
CA ARG A 99 7.32 -4.14 14.39
C ARG A 99 5.93 -3.80 13.87
N PHE A 100 5.20 -3.00 14.61
CA PHE A 100 3.89 -2.54 14.23
C PHE A 100 3.95 -1.57 13.04
N ILE A 101 4.90 -0.63 13.06
CA ILE A 101 5.16 0.31 11.96
C ILE A 101 5.53 -0.48 10.69
N ASP A 102 6.46 -1.43 10.80
CA ASP A 102 6.90 -2.28 9.68
C ASP A 102 5.73 -3.05 9.05
N MET A 103 4.89 -3.67 9.89
CA MET A 103 3.70 -4.39 9.41
C MET A 103 2.69 -3.47 8.73
N PHE A 104 2.55 -2.25 9.21
CA PHE A 104 1.65 -1.25 8.65
C PHE A 104 2.15 -0.74 7.30
N GLU A 105 3.43 -0.40 7.20
CA GLU A 105 4.06 0.01 5.94
C GLU A 105 3.97 -1.10 4.90
N GLN A 106 4.18 -2.36 5.29
CA GLN A 106 3.99 -3.50 4.42
C GLN A 106 2.54 -3.61 3.93
N ALA A 107 1.55 -3.43 4.81
CA ALA A 107 0.13 -3.48 4.42
C ALA A 107 -0.23 -2.38 3.43
N ILE A 108 0.30 -1.16 3.62
CA ILE A 108 0.14 -0.04 2.68
C ILE A 108 0.76 -0.39 1.31
N ALA A 109 1.99 -0.90 1.31
CA ALA A 109 2.68 -1.25 0.07
C ALA A 109 1.93 -2.34 -0.71
N GLU A 110 1.46 -3.39 -0.03
CA GLU A 110 0.62 -4.44 -0.64
C GLU A 110 -0.69 -3.87 -1.22
N GLN A 111 -1.37 -2.99 -0.49
CA GLN A 111 -2.58 -2.34 -0.99
C GLN A 111 -2.30 -1.52 -2.26
N LYS A 112 -1.18 -0.79 -2.31
CA LYS A 112 -0.80 -0.02 -3.50
C LYS A 112 -0.49 -0.93 -4.69
N MET A 113 0.15 -2.06 -4.45
CA MET A 113 0.38 -3.09 -5.48
C MET A 113 -0.92 -3.69 -6.00
N ASP A 114 -1.84 -4.06 -5.11
CA ASP A 114 -3.16 -4.58 -5.48
C ASP A 114 -3.95 -3.55 -6.31
N GLU A 115 -3.84 -2.27 -5.99
CA GLU A 115 -4.44 -1.18 -6.78
C GLU A 115 -3.87 -1.13 -8.21
N VAL A 116 -2.55 -1.26 -8.38
CA VAL A 116 -1.90 -1.29 -9.70
C VAL A 116 -2.42 -2.49 -10.52
N ILE A 117 -2.40 -3.68 -9.93
CA ILE A 117 -2.84 -4.92 -10.60
C ILE A 117 -4.31 -4.80 -11.03
N LYS A 118 -5.19 -4.37 -10.12
CA LYS A 118 -6.62 -4.20 -10.41
C LYS A 118 -6.88 -3.19 -11.52
N ARG A 119 -6.15 -2.08 -11.54
CA ARG A 119 -6.24 -1.09 -12.63
C ARG A 119 -5.77 -1.66 -13.96
N LEU A 120 -4.69 -2.44 -13.97
CA LEU A 120 -4.21 -3.15 -15.16
C LEU A 120 -5.23 -4.17 -15.65
N GLU A 121 -5.80 -4.98 -14.78
CA GLU A 121 -6.85 -5.94 -15.13
C GLU A 121 -8.06 -5.25 -15.78
N GLN A 122 -8.55 -4.16 -15.17
CA GLN A 122 -9.66 -3.39 -15.74
C GLN A 122 -9.34 -2.79 -17.12
N LEU A 123 -8.12 -2.25 -17.28
CA LEU A 123 -7.68 -1.71 -18.56
C LEU A 123 -7.56 -2.82 -19.62
N THR A 124 -7.03 -3.96 -19.26
CA THR A 124 -6.88 -5.13 -20.17
C THR A 124 -8.24 -5.68 -20.61
N GLU A 125 -9.17 -5.87 -19.67
CA GLU A 125 -10.53 -6.35 -19.96
C GLU A 125 -11.28 -5.40 -20.90
N GLU A 126 -11.24 -4.10 -20.62
CA GLU A 126 -11.89 -3.10 -21.46
C GLU A 126 -11.23 -3.02 -22.84
N GLN A 127 -9.88 -3.09 -22.91
CA GLN A 127 -9.16 -3.09 -24.18
C GLN A 127 -9.46 -4.34 -25.01
N GLN A 128 -9.55 -5.50 -24.38
CA GLN A 128 -9.99 -6.72 -25.04
C GLN A 128 -11.39 -6.56 -25.63
N SER A 129 -12.34 -6.04 -24.86
CA SER A 129 -13.71 -5.79 -25.32
C SER A 129 -13.75 -4.82 -26.50
N ILE A 130 -12.95 -3.76 -26.48
CA ILE A 130 -12.84 -2.82 -27.63
C ILE A 130 -12.31 -3.55 -28.85
N THR A 131 -11.23 -4.32 -28.73
CA THR A 131 -10.61 -5.08 -29.82
C THR A 131 -11.58 -6.08 -30.42
N GLU A 132 -12.29 -6.84 -29.59
CA GLU A 132 -13.30 -7.81 -30.05
C GLU A 132 -14.45 -7.14 -30.82
N ASN A 133 -14.95 -6.00 -30.34
CA ASN A 133 -16.01 -5.27 -31.04
C ASN A 133 -15.55 -4.75 -32.40
N ILE A 134 -14.31 -4.29 -32.54
CA ILE A 134 -13.77 -3.89 -33.83
C ILE A 134 -13.67 -5.10 -34.77
N LYS A 135 -13.21 -6.25 -34.28
CA LYS A 135 -12.87 -7.45 -35.05
C LYS A 135 -14.11 -8.19 -35.51
N ASN A 136 -15.08 -8.40 -34.63
CA ASN A 136 -16.22 -9.29 -34.81
C ASN A 136 -17.44 -8.64 -35.47
N GLU A 137 -17.55 -7.32 -35.44
CA GLU A 137 -18.64 -6.61 -36.06
C GLU A 137 -18.30 -6.21 -37.50
N ASP A 138 -19.19 -6.51 -38.45
CA ASP A 138 -19.00 -6.12 -39.85
C ASP A 138 -18.95 -4.58 -40.01
N ASN A 139 -19.71 -3.87 -39.22
CA ASN A 139 -19.75 -2.40 -39.23
C ASN A 139 -19.77 -1.82 -37.79
N PRO A 140 -18.62 -1.87 -37.09
CA PRO A 140 -18.54 -1.40 -35.70
C PRO A 140 -18.80 0.10 -35.58
N ASP A 141 -19.46 0.52 -34.50
CA ASP A 141 -19.57 1.94 -34.15
C ASP A 141 -18.23 2.49 -33.63
N LEU A 142 -17.36 2.84 -34.58
CA LEU A 142 -16.03 3.37 -34.29
C LEU A 142 -16.07 4.68 -33.46
N GLN A 143 -17.18 5.46 -33.48
CA GLN A 143 -17.30 6.67 -32.66
C GLN A 143 -17.57 6.31 -31.20
N ALA A 144 -18.42 5.34 -30.94
CA ALA A 144 -18.64 4.82 -29.60
C ALA A 144 -17.36 4.20 -29.04
N LEU A 145 -16.64 3.40 -29.83
CA LEU A 145 -15.38 2.79 -29.45
C LEU A 145 -14.28 3.83 -29.20
N ALA A 146 -14.18 4.88 -30.00
CA ALA A 146 -13.26 5.99 -29.76
C ALA A 146 -13.53 6.71 -28.43
N SER A 147 -14.79 6.73 -28.00
CA SER A 147 -15.18 7.31 -26.70
C SER A 147 -14.76 6.40 -25.54
N ARG A 148 -14.76 5.07 -25.75
CA ARG A 148 -14.24 4.09 -24.78
C ARG A 148 -12.72 4.20 -24.68
N GLU A 149 -11.99 4.25 -25.79
CA GLU A 149 -10.53 4.47 -25.82
C GLU A 149 -10.10 5.78 -25.15
N ARG A 150 -10.91 6.82 -25.25
CA ARG A 150 -10.64 8.05 -24.52
C ARG A 150 -10.69 7.85 -23.00
N ARG A 151 -11.66 7.05 -22.51
CA ARG A 151 -11.70 6.71 -21.07
C ARG A 151 -10.51 5.85 -20.67
N GLN A 152 -10.08 4.92 -21.52
CA GLN A 152 -8.85 4.15 -21.31
C GLN A 152 -7.63 5.06 -21.17
N GLU A 153 -7.49 6.06 -22.05
CA GLU A 153 -6.40 7.04 -21.99
C GLU A 153 -6.40 7.84 -20.66
N GLU A 154 -7.60 8.17 -20.14
CA GLU A 154 -7.76 8.84 -18.85
C GLU A 154 -7.43 7.90 -17.68
N GLN A 155 -7.90 6.65 -17.72
CA GLN A 155 -7.64 5.63 -16.69
C GLN A 155 -6.16 5.23 -16.65
N PHE A 156 -5.48 5.20 -17.81
CA PHE A 156 -4.05 4.90 -17.90
C PHE A 156 -3.18 5.92 -17.14
N LYS A 157 -3.57 7.19 -17.11
CA LYS A 157 -2.90 8.19 -16.25
C LYS A 157 -3.06 7.88 -14.78
N GLY A 158 -4.24 7.37 -14.38
CA GLY A 158 -4.48 6.91 -13.03
C GLY A 158 -3.61 5.70 -12.66
N LEU A 159 -3.35 4.81 -13.62
CA LEU A 159 -2.41 3.70 -13.48
C LEU A 159 -0.98 4.20 -13.27
N GLU A 160 -0.50 5.13 -14.09
CA GLU A 160 0.86 5.71 -13.93
C GLU A 160 1.06 6.29 -12.51
N ASN A 161 0.05 6.99 -11.98
CA ASN A 161 0.09 7.53 -10.61
C ASN A 161 0.07 6.41 -9.54
N ALA A 162 -0.72 5.35 -9.76
CA ALA A 162 -0.77 4.21 -8.85
C ALA A 162 0.58 3.45 -8.82
N MET A 163 1.22 3.27 -9.97
CA MET A 163 2.56 2.66 -10.06
C MET A 163 3.62 3.48 -9.31
N GLU A 164 3.55 4.81 -9.41
CA GLU A 164 4.45 5.70 -8.66
C GLU A 164 4.22 5.61 -7.15
N ALA A 165 2.96 5.58 -6.72
CA ALA A 165 2.61 5.43 -5.32
C ALA A 165 3.02 4.06 -4.77
N ALA A 166 2.87 2.98 -5.55
CA ALA A 166 3.31 1.65 -5.17
C ALA A 166 4.84 1.57 -5.06
N ALA A 167 5.58 2.09 -6.05
CA ALA A 167 7.04 2.14 -5.99
C ALA A 167 7.55 2.85 -4.74
N LYS A 168 6.95 4.02 -4.41
CA LYS A 168 7.32 4.77 -3.22
C LYS A 168 7.00 4.02 -1.91
N ALA A 169 5.86 3.35 -1.84
CA ALA A 169 5.48 2.59 -0.65
C ALA A 169 6.35 1.35 -0.41
N MET A 170 6.95 0.79 -1.46
CA MET A 170 7.85 -0.37 -1.37
C MET A 170 9.31 0.02 -1.12
N GLU A 171 9.70 1.29 -1.22
CA GLU A 171 11.11 1.74 -1.30
C GLU A 171 11.95 1.29 -0.11
N GLU A 172 11.40 1.38 1.11
CA GLU A 172 12.10 0.97 2.34
C GLU A 172 11.98 -0.52 2.64
N LEU A 173 10.92 -1.18 2.15
CA LEU A 173 10.62 -2.59 2.41
C LEU A 173 11.27 -3.54 1.40
N SER A 174 11.34 -3.18 0.13
CA SER A 174 11.98 -3.93 -0.95
C SER A 174 12.42 -2.96 -2.04
N ASN A 175 13.65 -2.50 -1.96
CA ASN A 175 14.23 -1.59 -2.94
C ASN A 175 14.22 -2.19 -4.36
N ASP A 176 14.42 -3.50 -4.49
CA ASP A 176 14.38 -4.18 -5.78
C ASP A 176 12.99 -4.14 -6.41
N ALA A 177 11.93 -4.44 -5.67
CA ALA A 177 10.56 -4.37 -6.15
C ALA A 177 10.16 -2.92 -6.48
N ALA A 178 10.55 -1.96 -5.63
CA ALA A 178 10.33 -0.53 -5.87
C ALA A 178 10.97 -0.05 -7.17
N GLN A 179 12.24 -0.40 -7.40
CA GLN A 179 12.95 -0.06 -8.64
C GLN A 179 12.35 -0.73 -9.88
N GLN A 180 11.91 -1.98 -9.76
CA GLN A 180 11.24 -2.68 -10.86
C GLN A 180 9.90 -2.00 -11.21
N MET A 181 9.10 -1.59 -10.22
CA MET A 181 7.85 -0.87 -10.45
C MET A 181 8.09 0.50 -11.09
N ALA A 182 9.06 1.27 -10.61
CA ALA A 182 9.46 2.54 -11.22
C ALA A 182 9.95 2.34 -12.67
N SER A 183 10.75 1.31 -12.89
CA SER A 183 11.25 0.96 -14.23
C SER A 183 10.13 0.54 -15.17
N LEU A 184 9.15 -0.21 -14.70
CA LEU A 184 7.98 -0.59 -15.49
C LEU A 184 7.17 0.65 -15.89
N LYS A 185 6.93 1.59 -14.94
CA LYS A 185 6.24 2.85 -15.21
C LYS A 185 6.92 3.67 -16.32
N ASP A 186 8.25 3.75 -16.27
CA ASP A 186 9.02 4.58 -17.20
C ASP A 186 9.50 3.82 -18.46
N SER A 187 9.13 2.54 -18.60
CA SER A 187 9.54 1.67 -19.71
C SER A 187 8.98 2.09 -21.06
N ASP A 188 9.66 1.67 -22.12
CA ASP A 188 9.17 1.78 -23.51
C ASP A 188 7.81 1.08 -23.65
N LEU A 189 7.60 -0.08 -23.01
CA LEU A 189 6.34 -0.82 -22.99
C LEU A 189 5.17 0.05 -22.52
N THR A 190 5.33 0.78 -21.42
CA THR A 190 4.31 1.70 -20.89
C THR A 190 4.06 2.87 -21.84
N GLN A 191 5.11 3.44 -22.43
CA GLN A 191 4.99 4.55 -23.39
C GLN A 191 4.34 4.10 -24.71
N GLU A 192 4.70 2.94 -25.21
CA GLU A 192 4.10 2.35 -26.41
C GLU A 192 2.62 2.04 -26.18
N THR A 193 2.26 1.42 -25.06
CA THR A 193 0.86 1.15 -24.70
C THR A 193 0.01 2.42 -24.74
N LYS A 194 0.49 3.47 -24.09
CA LYS A 194 -0.17 4.79 -24.07
C LYS A 194 -0.29 5.41 -25.46
N SER A 195 0.73 5.25 -26.28
CA SER A 195 0.74 5.71 -27.68
C SER A 195 -0.26 4.93 -28.53
N ASP A 196 -0.34 3.62 -28.34
CA ASP A 196 -1.22 2.73 -29.11
C ASP A 196 -2.69 3.00 -28.79
N ILE A 197 -3.06 3.11 -27.50
CA ILE A 197 -4.41 3.52 -27.05
C ILE A 197 -4.82 4.84 -27.73
N LYS A 198 -3.93 5.84 -27.65
CA LYS A 198 -4.18 7.17 -28.24
C LYS A 198 -4.30 7.12 -29.77
N SER A 199 -3.48 6.31 -30.43
CA SER A 199 -3.46 6.16 -31.88
C SER A 199 -4.66 5.33 -32.39
N ALA A 200 -5.05 4.27 -31.67
CA ALA A 200 -6.27 3.52 -31.91
C ALA A 200 -7.49 4.46 -31.89
N ARG A 201 -7.62 5.27 -30.83
CA ARG A 201 -8.69 6.27 -30.72
C ARG A 201 -8.75 7.22 -31.93
N LYS A 202 -7.59 7.76 -32.35
CA LYS A 202 -7.53 8.67 -33.51
C LYS A 202 -7.95 8.00 -34.79
N ASN A 203 -7.54 6.74 -35.03
CA ASN A 203 -7.90 5.99 -36.20
C ASN A 203 -9.40 5.63 -36.21
N MET A 204 -9.99 5.32 -35.03
CA MET A 204 -11.45 5.14 -34.90
C MET A 204 -12.21 6.41 -35.27
N GLN A 205 -11.77 7.59 -34.78
CA GLN A 205 -12.36 8.88 -35.15
C GLN A 205 -12.29 9.15 -36.66
N ASN A 206 -11.22 8.71 -37.30
CA ASN A 206 -11.01 8.81 -38.75
C ASN A 206 -11.68 7.68 -39.55
N LYS A 207 -12.43 6.80 -38.88
CA LYS A 207 -13.12 5.63 -39.47
C LYS A 207 -12.19 4.63 -40.19
N ASN A 208 -10.94 4.56 -39.73
CA ASN A 208 -9.96 3.60 -40.25
C ASN A 208 -10.01 2.31 -39.42
N LYS A 209 -10.94 1.40 -39.73
CA LYS A 209 -11.17 0.14 -38.99
C LYS A 209 -9.89 -0.68 -38.86
N SER A 210 -9.19 -0.93 -39.97
CA SER A 210 -8.02 -1.85 -40.02
C SER A 210 -6.87 -1.36 -39.12
N GLU A 211 -6.55 -0.08 -39.13
CA GLU A 211 -5.47 0.46 -38.30
C GLU A 211 -5.92 0.60 -36.85
N SER A 212 -7.21 0.88 -36.61
CA SER A 212 -7.77 0.88 -35.26
C SER A 212 -7.68 -0.50 -34.62
N GLU A 213 -8.03 -1.57 -35.36
CA GLU A 213 -7.95 -2.95 -34.88
C GLU A 213 -6.52 -3.32 -34.50
N LYS A 214 -5.56 -3.06 -35.40
CA LYS A 214 -4.15 -3.37 -35.18
C LYS A 214 -3.58 -2.69 -33.93
N LEU A 215 -3.87 -1.39 -33.76
CA LEU A 215 -3.37 -0.62 -32.62
C LEU A 215 -4.07 -1.00 -31.33
N ALA A 216 -5.36 -1.31 -31.36
CA ALA A 216 -6.10 -1.79 -30.19
C ALA A 216 -5.60 -3.18 -29.74
N GLU A 217 -5.25 -4.07 -30.69
CA GLU A 217 -4.65 -5.37 -30.41
C GLU A 217 -3.25 -5.22 -29.80
N ALA A 218 -2.41 -4.35 -30.34
CA ALA A 218 -1.09 -4.04 -29.77
C ALA A 218 -1.21 -3.47 -28.35
N ALA A 219 -2.10 -2.52 -28.12
CA ALA A 219 -2.36 -1.98 -26.79
C ALA A 219 -2.80 -3.07 -25.79
N LYS A 220 -3.66 -4.00 -26.21
CA LYS A 220 -4.10 -5.14 -25.39
C LYS A 220 -2.93 -6.06 -25.03
N GLU A 221 -2.11 -6.45 -26.01
CA GLU A 221 -0.94 -7.30 -25.79
C GLU A 221 0.05 -6.65 -24.82
N ASN A 222 0.30 -5.36 -24.98
CA ASN A 222 1.16 -4.59 -24.10
C ASN A 222 0.60 -4.48 -22.66
N LEU A 223 -0.72 -4.30 -22.50
CA LEU A 223 -1.38 -4.29 -21.18
C LEU A 223 -1.30 -5.66 -20.50
N ASP A 224 -1.46 -6.77 -21.25
CA ASP A 224 -1.27 -8.13 -20.71
C ASP A 224 0.18 -8.33 -20.23
N GLU A 225 1.18 -7.83 -20.97
CA GLU A 225 2.58 -7.91 -20.57
C GLU A 225 2.85 -7.04 -19.32
N MET A 226 2.30 -5.82 -19.25
CA MET A 226 2.41 -4.98 -18.05
C MET A 226 1.80 -5.64 -16.83
N LEU A 227 0.63 -6.28 -16.99
CA LEU A 227 -0.04 -7.02 -15.91
C LEU A 227 0.81 -8.20 -15.44
N GLY A 228 1.41 -8.96 -16.36
CA GLY A 228 2.34 -10.03 -16.02
C GLY A 228 3.52 -9.53 -15.19
N LYS A 229 4.19 -8.48 -15.64
CA LYS A 229 5.31 -7.86 -14.92
C LYS A 229 4.90 -7.30 -13.55
N ALA A 230 3.74 -6.68 -13.43
CA ALA A 230 3.25 -6.18 -12.15
C ALA A 230 3.01 -7.32 -11.15
N LYS A 231 2.48 -8.47 -11.60
CA LYS A 231 2.32 -9.67 -10.76
C LYS A 231 3.66 -10.27 -10.34
N GLU A 232 4.65 -10.30 -11.23
CA GLU A 232 6.01 -10.73 -10.89
C GLU A 232 6.65 -9.81 -9.83
N ILE A 233 6.48 -8.49 -9.94
CA ILE A 233 6.95 -7.51 -8.94
C ILE A 233 6.25 -7.75 -7.60
N GLN A 234 4.95 -8.01 -7.59
CA GLN A 234 4.21 -8.34 -6.37
C GLN A 234 4.74 -9.60 -5.70
N GLU A 235 5.00 -10.66 -6.47
CA GLU A 235 5.58 -11.92 -5.95
C GLU A 235 6.98 -11.69 -5.36
N GLN A 236 7.81 -10.86 -6.01
CA GLN A 236 9.13 -10.49 -5.49
C GLN A 236 9.01 -9.72 -4.19
N PHE A 237 8.16 -8.70 -4.14
CA PHE A 237 7.90 -7.90 -2.93
C PHE A 237 7.45 -8.78 -1.76
N GLN A 238 6.50 -9.69 -1.99
CA GLN A 238 6.02 -10.62 -0.96
C GLN A 238 7.12 -11.55 -0.46
N LYS A 239 8.02 -11.97 -1.34
CA LYS A 239 9.15 -12.82 -0.97
C LYS A 239 10.15 -12.05 -0.11
N ASP A 240 10.53 -10.86 -0.51
CA ASP A 240 11.49 -10.03 0.21
C ASP A 240 11.01 -9.73 1.63
N THR A 241 9.74 -9.35 1.78
CA THR A 241 9.14 -9.03 3.09
C THR A 241 8.98 -10.26 3.99
N VAL A 242 8.74 -11.46 3.43
CA VAL A 242 8.72 -12.72 4.22
C VAL A 242 10.13 -13.12 4.67
N ASP A 243 11.13 -12.98 3.82
CA ASP A 243 12.51 -13.28 4.16
C ASP A 243 13.04 -12.37 5.29
N GLU A 244 12.73 -11.06 5.27
CA GLU A 244 13.08 -10.12 6.36
C GLU A 244 12.38 -10.48 7.68
N MET A 245 11.10 -10.82 7.65
CA MET A 245 10.38 -11.27 8.85
C MET A 245 10.98 -12.57 9.44
N MET A 246 11.41 -13.48 8.59
CA MET A 246 12.06 -14.73 9.01
C MET A 246 13.40 -14.46 9.65
N ASP A 247 14.21 -13.56 9.11
CA ASP A 247 15.52 -13.18 9.66
C ASP A 247 15.37 -12.47 11.01
N ALA A 248 14.39 -11.56 11.14
CA ALA A 248 14.05 -10.93 12.41
C ALA A 248 13.60 -11.95 13.45
N PHE A 249 12.74 -12.91 13.09
CA PHE A 249 12.31 -14.00 13.97
C PHE A 249 13.50 -14.85 14.43
N LEU A 250 14.39 -15.22 13.53
CA LEU A 250 15.58 -16.00 13.85
C LEU A 250 16.56 -15.23 14.76
N ALA A 251 16.66 -13.91 14.62
CA ALA A 251 17.44 -13.07 15.50
C ALA A 251 16.88 -13.08 16.94
N VAL A 252 15.56 -12.94 17.10
CA VAL A 252 14.87 -13.03 18.40
C VAL A 252 15.09 -14.39 19.04
N VAL A 253 14.91 -15.49 18.29
CA VAL A 253 15.12 -16.86 18.80
C VAL A 253 16.56 -17.06 19.24
N ARG A 254 17.54 -16.55 18.49
CA ARG A 254 18.97 -16.59 18.88
C ARG A 254 19.21 -15.83 20.18
N ASN A 255 18.67 -14.63 20.32
CA ASN A 255 18.81 -13.82 21.54
C ASN A 255 18.24 -14.56 22.76
N ILE A 256 17.06 -15.17 22.64
CA ILE A 256 16.43 -15.97 23.71
C ILE A 256 17.29 -17.16 24.10
N LEU A 257 17.90 -17.85 23.13
CA LEU A 257 18.76 -19.02 23.39
C LEU A 257 20.13 -18.65 23.97
N TYR A 258 20.63 -17.44 23.77
CA TYR A 258 21.90 -16.98 24.35
C TYR A 258 21.75 -16.40 25.76
N ILE A 259 20.53 -16.06 26.19
CA ILE A 259 20.22 -15.55 27.54
C ILE A 259 19.92 -16.73 28.50
N SER A 260 19.68 -17.92 28.02
CA SER A 260 19.48 -19.15 28.82
C SER A 260 20.78 -19.96 28.97
#